data_9b37c34771d7ec93560c4dc22730574c
#
_entry.id   9b37c34771d7ec93560c4dc22730574c
#
_cell.length_a   1.000
_cell.length_b   1.000
_cell.length_c   1.000
_cell.angle_alpha   90.00
_cell.angle_beta   90.00
_cell.angle_gamma   90.00
#
_symmetry.space_group_name_H-M   'P 1'
#
loop_
_entity.id
_entity.type
_entity.pdbx_description
1 polymer ?
#
loop_
_entity_poly.entity_id
_entity_poly.type
_entity_poly.pdbx_seq_one_letter_code
_entity_poly.pdbx_strand_id
1 'polypeptide(L)'
;MATSVYFNNYNSLAEQRVIEDLIVESIKIMGFDAYYLPIENETDRDILYGEDPVKKFSSAFPIEFYLSSSMEYEGEKEFFSKFGLEIKNNVSIILSKRSFSQRVPQNTFTRPREGDLIYVPFLNGTGELFEIKFTNQTKDFFMLGRKIPFFYELELEKFKYSQELIDTGVEDIDDVMIQSSYTLELNTGVGTGTFEQREVVFQSDD
;
A
#
# COMPACT_ATOMS: atom_id res chain seq x y z
N MET A 1 -17.40 -26.31 19.84
CA MET A 1 -17.18 -27.77 19.94
C MET A 1 -15.93 -28.10 19.16
N ALA A 2 -14.99 -28.84 19.73
CA ALA A 2 -13.87 -29.35 18.96
C ALA A 2 -14.40 -30.47 18.07
N THR A 3 -14.09 -30.45 16.79
CA THR A 3 -14.49 -31.50 15.83
C THR A 3 -13.73 -32.79 16.02
N SER A 4 -12.61 -32.74 16.75
CA SER A 4 -11.82 -33.92 17.13
C SER A 4 -11.32 -33.79 18.56
N VAL A 5 -11.25 -34.90 19.27
CA VAL A 5 -10.66 -34.97 20.63
C VAL A 5 -9.15 -34.79 20.59
N TYR A 6 -8.52 -35.10 19.45
CA TYR A 6 -7.08 -35.09 19.28
C TYR A 6 -6.55 -33.75 18.70
N PHE A 7 -7.40 -32.98 18.03
CA PHE A 7 -7.03 -31.69 17.39
C PHE A 7 -7.96 -30.62 17.89
N ASN A 8 -7.51 -29.86 18.86
CA ASN A 8 -8.25 -28.72 19.39
C ASN A 8 -7.48 -27.42 19.16
N ASN A 9 -7.30 -27.07 17.89
CA ASN A 9 -6.59 -25.86 17.49
C ASN A 9 -7.28 -24.57 17.96
N TYR A 10 -8.58 -24.65 18.30
CA TYR A 10 -9.35 -23.49 18.76
C TYR A 10 -8.85 -22.94 20.09
N ASN A 11 -8.44 -23.81 21.03
CA ASN A 11 -8.01 -23.44 22.38
C ASN A 11 -6.49 -23.49 22.56
N SER A 12 -5.75 -24.01 21.59
CA SER A 12 -4.30 -24.15 21.69
C SER A 12 -3.58 -22.97 21.06
N LEU A 13 -3.25 -21.96 21.88
CA LEU A 13 -2.46 -20.82 21.46
C LEU A 13 -1.07 -21.22 20.95
N ALA A 14 -0.50 -22.29 21.45
CA ALA A 14 0.82 -22.76 21.03
C ALA A 14 0.79 -23.28 19.60
N GLU A 15 -0.21 -24.11 19.24
CA GLU A 15 -0.37 -24.64 17.89
C GLU A 15 -0.66 -23.51 16.87
N GLN A 16 -1.50 -22.54 17.26
CA GLN A 16 -1.78 -21.37 16.42
C GLN A 16 -0.54 -20.54 16.14
N ARG A 17 0.33 -20.35 17.16
CA ARG A 17 1.60 -19.64 16.99
C ARG A 17 2.57 -20.36 16.05
N VAL A 18 2.63 -21.68 16.13
CA VAL A 18 3.47 -22.48 15.21
C VAL A 18 3.04 -22.25 13.76
N ILE A 19 1.73 -22.25 13.50
CA ILE A 19 1.21 -21.99 12.15
C ILE A 19 1.50 -20.56 11.70
N GLU A 20 1.29 -19.57 12.57
CA GLU A 20 1.65 -18.18 12.29
C GLU A 20 3.15 -18.05 11.97
N ASP A 21 4.02 -18.71 12.74
CA ASP A 21 5.47 -18.71 12.51
C ASP A 21 5.83 -19.34 11.18
N LEU A 22 5.22 -20.47 10.80
CA LEU A 22 5.42 -21.13 9.51
C LEU A 22 5.00 -20.23 8.34
N ILE A 23 3.90 -19.52 8.47
CA ILE A 23 3.44 -18.59 7.44
C ILE A 23 4.42 -17.41 7.30
N VAL A 24 4.86 -16.83 8.40
CA VAL A 24 5.85 -15.74 8.40
C VAL A 24 7.15 -16.21 7.75
N GLU A 25 7.63 -17.40 8.13
CA GLU A 25 8.86 -17.97 7.59
C GLU A 25 8.74 -18.28 6.10
N SER A 26 7.61 -18.83 5.67
CA SER A 26 7.29 -19.09 4.26
C SER A 26 7.32 -17.81 3.42
N ILE A 27 6.72 -16.73 3.93
CA ILE A 27 6.74 -15.42 3.26
C ILE A 27 8.16 -14.86 3.21
N LYS A 28 8.96 -15.01 4.27
CA LYS A 28 10.37 -14.55 4.29
C LYS A 28 11.27 -15.30 3.33
N ILE A 29 11.02 -16.59 3.12
CA ILE A 29 11.84 -17.41 2.21
C ILE A 29 11.51 -17.15 0.74
N MET A 30 10.23 -16.94 0.43
CA MET A 30 9.73 -16.87 -0.95
C MET A 30 9.26 -15.47 -1.36
N GLY A 31 9.22 -14.53 -0.42
CA GLY A 31 8.68 -13.20 -0.63
C GLY A 31 9.73 -12.16 -0.95
N PHE A 32 9.26 -10.94 -1.00
CA PHE A 32 10.04 -9.75 -1.33
C PHE A 32 9.84 -8.69 -0.24
N ASP A 33 10.83 -7.81 -0.13
CA ASP A 33 10.74 -6.63 0.72
C ASP A 33 10.04 -5.49 -0.02
N ALA A 34 9.21 -4.76 0.70
CA ALA A 34 8.52 -3.57 0.23
C ALA A 34 8.35 -2.56 1.35
N TYR A 35 7.80 -1.41 1.02
CA TYR A 35 7.44 -0.40 2.00
C TYR A 35 5.94 -0.15 1.96
N TYR A 36 5.33 -0.14 3.13
CA TYR A 36 3.94 0.24 3.34
C TYR A 36 3.86 1.70 3.73
N LEU A 37 3.08 2.47 2.98
CA LEU A 37 2.87 3.89 3.18
C LEU A 37 1.41 4.11 3.57
N PRO A 38 1.12 4.34 4.85
CA PRO A 38 -0.23 4.64 5.27
C PRO A 38 -0.63 6.05 4.88
N ILE A 39 -1.88 6.20 4.51
CA ILE A 39 -2.49 7.50 4.32
C ILE A 39 -2.64 8.20 5.69
N GLU A 40 -2.11 9.40 5.78
CA GLU A 40 -2.31 10.26 6.95
C GLU A 40 -3.43 11.26 6.64
N ASN A 41 -4.42 11.27 7.52
CA ASN A 41 -5.48 12.24 7.43
C ASN A 41 -4.99 13.56 8.04
N GLU A 42 -4.98 14.61 7.26
CA GLU A 42 -4.78 15.95 7.80
C GLU A 42 -5.96 16.36 8.70
N THR A 43 -5.68 17.20 9.68
CA THR A 43 -6.68 17.70 10.61
C THR A 43 -7.69 18.68 9.97
N ASP A 44 -7.42 19.10 8.75
CA ASP A 44 -8.18 20.14 8.04
C ASP A 44 -9.12 19.52 6.98
N ARG A 45 -10.01 18.65 7.45
CA ARG A 45 -11.06 18.08 6.62
C ARG A 45 -12.03 19.14 6.13
N ASP A 46 -12.40 19.04 4.86
CA ASP A 46 -13.53 19.81 4.35
C ASP A 46 -14.81 19.48 5.16
N ILE A 47 -15.33 20.47 5.86
CA ILE A 47 -16.49 20.33 6.76
C ILE A 47 -17.75 19.93 5.97
N LEU A 48 -17.84 20.30 4.69
CA LEU A 48 -19.00 20.04 3.87
C LEU A 48 -19.02 18.62 3.28
N TYR A 49 -17.88 18.17 2.78
CA TYR A 49 -17.78 16.87 2.11
C TYR A 49 -17.15 15.79 3.00
N GLY A 50 -16.46 16.17 4.08
CA GLY A 50 -15.82 15.24 5.01
C GLY A 50 -14.58 14.53 4.43
N GLU A 51 -14.09 15.01 3.30
CA GLU A 51 -12.93 14.48 2.60
C GLU A 51 -11.71 15.37 2.80
N ASP A 52 -10.53 14.77 2.85
CA ASP A 52 -9.29 15.53 2.84
C ASP A 52 -8.98 15.96 1.41
N PRO A 53 -8.71 17.25 1.17
CA PRO A 53 -8.47 17.77 -0.18
C PRO A 53 -7.17 17.23 -0.80
N VAL A 54 -6.20 16.83 0.03
CA VAL A 54 -4.91 16.28 -0.40
C VAL A 54 -4.58 15.07 0.47
N LYS A 55 -4.35 13.93 -0.16
CA LYS A 55 -3.83 12.74 0.52
C LYS A 55 -2.35 12.95 0.83
N LYS A 56 -1.94 12.65 2.07
CA LYS A 56 -0.57 12.78 2.52
C LYS A 56 -0.02 11.45 2.98
N PHE A 57 1.22 11.18 2.61
CA PHE A 57 1.99 10.00 3.01
C PHE A 57 3.34 10.48 3.53
N SER A 58 3.51 10.47 4.85
CA SER A 58 4.74 10.96 5.51
C SER A 58 5.55 9.85 6.19
N SER A 59 5.06 8.62 6.12
CA SER A 59 5.71 7.49 6.79
C SER A 59 5.82 6.30 5.85
N ALA A 60 6.97 5.60 5.87
CA ALA A 60 7.20 4.37 5.15
C ALA A 60 7.66 3.27 6.11
N PHE A 61 6.95 2.15 6.15
CA PHE A 61 7.27 1.02 7.02
C PHE A 61 7.72 -0.18 6.18
N PRO A 62 8.90 -0.77 6.45
CA PRO A 62 9.34 -1.95 5.73
C PRO A 62 8.45 -3.14 6.07
N ILE A 63 7.94 -3.81 5.05
CA ILE A 63 7.10 -5.01 5.14
C ILE A 63 7.64 -6.10 4.22
N GLU A 64 7.27 -7.35 4.53
CA GLU A 64 7.60 -8.52 3.74
C GLU A 64 6.29 -9.07 3.15
N PHE A 65 6.26 -9.33 1.85
CA PHE A 65 5.07 -9.85 1.18
C PHE A 65 5.42 -10.95 0.19
N TYR A 66 4.44 -11.77 -0.12
CA TYR A 66 4.49 -12.80 -1.16
C TYR A 66 3.59 -12.40 -2.33
N LEU A 67 4.12 -12.49 -3.54
CA LEU A 67 3.36 -12.24 -4.76
C LEU A 67 2.47 -13.45 -5.07
N SER A 68 1.15 -13.31 -4.89
CA SER A 68 0.20 -14.41 -5.06
C SER A 68 -0.08 -14.73 -6.52
N SER A 69 -0.01 -13.75 -7.39
CA SER A 69 -0.29 -13.91 -8.81
C SER A 69 0.73 -13.12 -9.62
N SER A 70 1.67 -13.85 -10.21
CA SER A 70 2.58 -13.27 -11.21
C SER A 70 1.94 -13.18 -12.60
N MET A 71 0.86 -13.92 -12.83
CA MET A 71 0.18 -13.93 -14.13
C MET A 71 -0.63 -12.66 -14.42
N GLU A 72 -0.97 -11.88 -13.40
CA GLU A 72 -1.71 -10.64 -13.58
C GLU A 72 -0.82 -9.45 -13.94
N TYR A 73 0.49 -9.59 -13.74
CA TYR A 73 1.49 -8.60 -14.16
C TYR A 73 2.03 -8.85 -15.58
N GLU A 74 1.64 -9.92 -16.24
CA GLU A 74 2.00 -10.21 -17.63
C GLU A 74 1.22 -9.31 -18.62
N GLY A 75 1.49 -8.02 -18.58
CA GLY A 75 0.98 -7.07 -19.53
C GLY A 75 -0.40 -6.52 -19.22
N GLU A 76 -0.69 -5.47 -19.91
CA GLU A 76 -1.94 -4.72 -19.84
C GLU A 76 -3.13 -5.65 -20.13
N LYS A 77 -3.91 -5.98 -19.10
CA LYS A 77 -5.22 -6.59 -19.33
C LYS A 77 -6.14 -5.52 -19.91
N GLU A 78 -6.32 -5.55 -21.21
CA GLU A 78 -7.32 -4.75 -21.89
C GLU A 78 -8.72 -5.19 -21.46
N PHE A 79 -9.41 -4.35 -20.74
CA PHE A 79 -10.81 -4.54 -20.42
C PHE A 79 -11.66 -3.61 -21.27
N PHE A 80 -12.42 -4.18 -22.20
CA PHE A 80 -13.42 -3.44 -22.97
C PHE A 80 -14.61 -3.14 -22.07
N SER A 81 -14.64 -1.98 -21.46
CA SER A 81 -15.81 -1.53 -20.73
C SER A 81 -16.85 -0.95 -21.71
N LYS A 82 -18.09 -0.87 -21.25
CA LYS A 82 -19.20 -0.25 -22.01
C LYS A 82 -18.91 1.23 -22.39
N PHE A 83 -17.91 1.84 -21.78
CA PHE A 83 -17.56 3.26 -21.91
C PHE A 83 -16.17 3.51 -22.49
N GLY A 84 -15.44 2.47 -22.87
CA GLY A 84 -14.10 2.62 -23.45
C GLY A 84 -13.12 1.52 -23.00
N LEU A 85 -11.88 1.64 -23.44
CA LEU A 85 -10.78 0.77 -23.06
C LEU A 85 -10.21 1.23 -21.72
N GLU A 86 -10.23 0.36 -20.72
CA GLU A 86 -9.57 0.61 -19.43
C GLU A 86 -8.46 -0.42 -19.23
N ILE A 87 -7.23 0.07 -19.08
CA ILE A 87 -6.05 -0.75 -18.81
C ILE A 87 -5.84 -0.75 -17.29
N LYS A 88 -5.94 -1.92 -16.66
CA LYS A 88 -5.73 -2.09 -15.22
C LYS A 88 -4.56 -3.03 -14.97
N ASN A 89 -3.54 -2.51 -14.30
CA ASN A 89 -2.42 -3.30 -13.80
C ASN A 89 -2.71 -3.69 -12.35
N ASN A 90 -3.33 -4.84 -12.17
CA ASN A 90 -3.67 -5.36 -10.85
C ASN A 90 -2.64 -6.41 -10.43
N VAL A 91 -2.25 -6.34 -9.18
CA VAL A 91 -1.33 -7.28 -8.53
C VAL A 91 -1.95 -7.76 -7.25
N SER A 92 -1.89 -9.07 -6.98
CA SER A 92 -2.37 -9.65 -5.72
C SER A 92 -1.17 -10.07 -4.86
N ILE A 93 -1.11 -9.59 -3.63
CA ILE A 93 -0.06 -9.91 -2.68
C ILE A 93 -0.62 -10.52 -1.39
N ILE A 94 0.19 -11.33 -0.75
CA ILE A 94 -0.10 -11.92 0.56
C ILE A 94 0.86 -11.35 1.59
N LEU A 95 0.31 -10.81 2.66
CA LEU A 95 1.03 -10.20 3.76
C LEU A 95 0.70 -10.91 5.08
N SER A 96 1.71 -11.31 5.85
CA SER A 96 1.47 -11.90 7.17
C SER A 96 0.94 -10.85 8.14
N LYS A 97 -0.16 -11.20 8.83
CA LYS A 97 -0.75 -10.35 9.86
C LYS A 97 0.24 -10.08 11.00
N ARG A 98 0.98 -11.09 11.41
CA ARG A 98 1.95 -10.96 12.50
C ARG A 98 3.14 -10.09 12.12
N SER A 99 3.69 -10.27 10.92
CA SER A 99 4.78 -9.43 10.42
C SER A 99 4.33 -7.96 10.33
N PHE A 100 3.16 -7.72 9.78
CA PHE A 100 2.57 -6.38 9.72
C PHE A 100 2.42 -5.75 11.10
N SER A 101 1.88 -6.50 12.08
CA SER A 101 1.68 -5.98 13.44
C SER A 101 2.98 -5.69 14.20
N GLN A 102 4.09 -6.31 13.79
CA GLN A 102 5.41 -6.05 14.39
C GLN A 102 6.15 -4.87 13.76
N ARG A 103 5.91 -4.62 12.47
CA ARG A 103 6.61 -3.61 11.69
C ARG A 103 5.88 -2.26 11.67
N VAL A 104 4.56 -2.29 11.68
CA VAL A 104 3.72 -1.09 11.60
C VAL A 104 3.16 -0.73 12.98
N PRO A 105 3.16 0.55 13.38
CA PRO A 105 2.64 0.98 14.68
C PRO A 105 1.15 0.65 14.85
N GLN A 106 0.85 -0.28 15.77
CA GLN A 106 -0.52 -0.78 15.98
C GLN A 106 -1.46 0.23 16.63
N ASN A 107 -0.93 1.28 17.25
CA ASN A 107 -1.74 2.33 17.86
C ASN A 107 -2.52 3.14 16.82
N THR A 108 -1.99 3.23 15.62
CA THR A 108 -2.56 4.02 14.52
C THR A 108 -3.08 3.13 13.40
N PHE A 109 -2.35 2.06 13.07
CA PHE A 109 -2.64 1.21 11.91
C PHE A 109 -2.78 -0.26 12.33
N THR A 110 -4.00 -0.70 12.56
CA THR A 110 -4.29 -2.09 13.00
C THR A 110 -4.30 -3.10 11.85
N ARG A 111 -4.55 -2.64 10.63
CA ARG A 111 -4.61 -3.45 9.41
C ARG A 111 -4.22 -2.60 8.20
N PRO A 112 -3.81 -3.20 7.08
CA PRO A 112 -3.73 -2.50 5.81
C PRO A 112 -5.11 -1.96 5.43
N ARG A 113 -5.17 -0.72 4.98
CA ARG A 113 -6.42 -0.05 4.61
C ARG A 113 -6.47 0.16 3.11
N GLU A 114 -7.66 0.20 2.58
CA GLU A 114 -7.93 0.63 1.21
C GLU A 114 -7.52 2.11 1.06
N GLY A 115 -6.77 2.41 -0.01
CA GLY A 115 -6.19 3.73 -0.25
C GLY A 115 -4.76 3.94 0.25
N ASP A 116 -4.24 3.05 1.11
CA ASP A 116 -2.83 3.07 1.48
C ASP A 116 -1.95 2.62 0.29
N LEU A 117 -0.68 3.05 0.26
CA LEU A 117 0.24 2.70 -0.81
C LEU A 117 1.23 1.61 -0.38
N ILE A 118 1.71 0.87 -1.38
CA ILE A 118 2.81 -0.08 -1.25
C ILE A 118 3.84 0.23 -2.32
N TYR A 119 5.07 0.48 -1.90
CA TYR A 119 6.21 0.65 -2.78
C TYR A 119 6.95 -0.68 -2.94
N VAL A 120 7.13 -1.09 -4.19
CA VAL A 120 7.81 -2.35 -4.56
C VAL A 120 9.09 -2.02 -5.31
N PRO A 121 10.28 -2.17 -4.68
CA PRO A 121 11.53 -1.63 -5.22
C PRO A 121 12.08 -2.37 -6.42
N PHE A 122 11.73 -3.64 -6.64
CA PHE A 122 12.31 -4.46 -7.72
C PHE A 122 11.58 -4.34 -9.07
N LEU A 123 10.42 -3.69 -9.10
CA LEU A 123 9.66 -3.54 -10.33
C LEU A 123 10.23 -2.40 -11.19
N ASN A 124 10.29 -2.63 -12.49
CA ASN A 124 10.76 -1.69 -13.53
C ASN A 124 12.16 -1.08 -13.28
N GLY A 125 12.97 -1.66 -12.39
CA GLY A 125 14.32 -1.21 -12.11
C GLY A 125 14.45 0.03 -11.21
N THR A 126 13.41 0.84 -11.07
CA THR A 126 13.34 2.03 -10.20
C THR A 126 12.33 1.87 -9.06
N GLY A 127 11.59 0.75 -9.06
CA GLY A 127 10.47 0.54 -8.17
C GLY A 127 9.17 1.17 -8.67
N GLU A 128 8.06 0.70 -8.13
CA GLU A 128 6.72 1.19 -8.45
C GLU A 128 5.86 1.31 -7.22
N LEU A 129 4.95 2.30 -7.25
CA LEU A 129 3.92 2.51 -6.24
C LEU A 129 2.61 1.87 -6.66
N PHE A 130 1.98 1.17 -5.73
CA PHE A 130 0.67 0.55 -5.87
C PHE A 130 -0.27 1.04 -4.79
N GLU A 131 -1.52 1.25 -5.14
CA GLU A 131 -2.59 1.58 -4.20
C GLU A 131 -3.36 0.31 -3.83
N ILE A 132 -3.64 0.14 -2.55
CA ILE A 132 -4.48 -0.95 -2.05
C ILE A 132 -5.93 -0.63 -2.40
N LYS A 133 -6.53 -1.43 -3.29
CA LYS A 133 -7.94 -1.29 -3.66
C LYS A 133 -8.84 -2.16 -2.80
N PHE A 134 -8.36 -3.32 -2.42
CA PHE A 134 -9.15 -4.23 -1.60
C PHE A 134 -8.28 -5.05 -0.64
N THR A 135 -8.74 -5.18 0.60
CA THR A 135 -8.10 -5.99 1.64
C THR A 135 -8.99 -7.19 1.99
N ASN A 136 -8.65 -8.36 1.46
CA ASN A 136 -9.36 -9.59 1.77
C ASN A 136 -8.83 -10.18 3.09
N GLN A 137 -9.74 -10.37 4.05
CA GLN A 137 -9.43 -10.94 5.37
C GLN A 137 -10.05 -12.32 5.58
N THR A 138 -10.91 -12.76 4.67
CA THR A 138 -11.70 -13.99 4.82
C THR A 138 -11.47 -14.91 3.67
N LYS A 139 -10.39 -15.72 3.75
CA LYS A 139 -10.23 -16.85 2.85
C LYS A 139 -10.61 -18.13 3.58
N ASP A 140 -11.46 -18.93 2.96
CA ASP A 140 -11.86 -20.23 3.48
C ASP A 140 -10.62 -21.12 3.72
N PHE A 141 -10.65 -21.93 4.78
CA PHE A 141 -9.59 -22.84 5.22
C PHE A 141 -8.31 -22.22 5.85
N PHE A 142 -8.13 -20.91 5.85
CA PHE A 142 -6.96 -20.28 6.48
C PHE A 142 -7.21 -19.78 7.91
N MET A 143 -8.39 -20.08 8.45
CA MET A 143 -8.76 -19.80 9.83
C MET A 143 -8.75 -21.11 10.63
N LEU A 144 -7.60 -21.52 11.10
CA LEU A 144 -7.51 -22.68 11.99
C LEU A 144 -8.08 -22.35 13.37
N GLY A 145 -9.38 -22.55 13.52
CA GLY A 145 -10.06 -22.43 14.80
C GLY A 145 -10.23 -21.02 15.37
N ARG A 146 -9.54 -20.02 14.86
CA ARG A 146 -9.74 -18.60 15.16
C ARG A 146 -10.52 -17.93 14.03
N LYS A 147 -11.43 -17.01 14.39
CA LYS A 147 -12.11 -16.13 13.43
C LYS A 147 -11.20 -15.01 12.89
N ILE A 148 -9.90 -15.12 13.10
CA ILE A 148 -8.92 -14.11 12.73
C ILE A 148 -7.99 -14.74 11.70
N PRO A 149 -7.88 -14.19 10.48
CA PRO A 149 -6.96 -14.69 9.47
C PRO A 149 -5.50 -14.52 9.91
N PHE A 150 -4.64 -15.42 9.47
CA PHE A 150 -3.20 -15.35 9.73
C PHE A 150 -2.47 -14.42 8.76
N PHE A 151 -3.08 -14.12 7.62
CA PHE A 151 -2.54 -13.23 6.61
C PHE A 151 -3.64 -12.34 6.01
N TYR A 152 -3.21 -11.31 5.33
CA TYR A 152 -4.03 -10.45 4.48
C TYR A 152 -3.71 -10.76 3.02
N GLU A 153 -4.71 -10.83 2.19
CA GLU A 153 -4.58 -10.81 0.74
C GLU A 153 -5.00 -9.43 0.26
N LEU A 154 -4.09 -8.74 -0.40
CA LEU A 154 -4.29 -7.38 -0.86
C LEU A 154 -4.35 -7.37 -2.38
N GLU A 155 -5.37 -6.73 -2.91
CA GLU A 155 -5.47 -6.41 -4.33
C GLU A 155 -4.95 -4.99 -4.54
N LEU A 156 -3.92 -4.88 -5.36
CA LEU A 156 -3.21 -3.66 -5.65
C LEU A 156 -3.46 -3.22 -7.08
N GLU A 157 -3.57 -1.93 -7.28
CA GLU A 157 -3.61 -1.29 -8.60
C GLU A 157 -2.44 -0.31 -8.71
N LYS A 158 -1.82 -0.20 -9.90
CA LYS A 158 -0.74 0.76 -10.12
C LYS A 158 -1.21 2.16 -9.74
N PHE A 159 -0.47 2.80 -8.85
CA PHE A 159 -0.78 4.15 -8.38
C PHE A 159 -0.56 5.16 -9.51
N LYS A 160 -1.53 6.04 -9.69
CA LYS A 160 -1.44 7.18 -10.61
C LYS A 160 -1.42 8.44 -9.78
N TYR A 161 -0.28 9.09 -9.76
CA TYR A 161 -0.10 10.36 -9.07
C TYR A 161 -1.04 11.43 -9.63
N SER A 162 -1.67 12.16 -8.75
CA SER A 162 -2.56 13.29 -9.07
C SER A 162 -2.12 14.57 -8.35
N GLN A 163 -2.37 14.65 -7.05
CA GLN A 163 -2.03 15.83 -6.23
C GLN A 163 -1.64 15.41 -4.81
N GLU A 164 -1.30 14.16 -4.62
CA GLU A 164 -0.92 13.64 -3.32
C GLU A 164 0.44 14.19 -2.89
N LEU A 165 0.62 14.35 -1.58
CA LEU A 165 1.89 14.73 -0.99
C LEU A 165 2.57 13.47 -0.44
N ILE A 166 3.67 13.06 -1.06
CA ILE A 166 4.49 11.94 -0.62
C ILE A 166 5.86 12.51 -0.22
N ASP A 167 6.16 12.45 1.07
CA ASP A 167 7.43 12.88 1.66
C ASP A 167 7.73 11.92 2.82
N THR A 168 8.30 10.79 2.47
CA THR A 168 8.51 9.67 3.39
C THR A 168 9.89 9.69 4.05
N GLY A 169 10.80 10.51 3.52
CA GLY A 169 12.20 10.54 3.90
C GLY A 169 13.00 9.33 3.41
N VAL A 170 12.42 8.49 2.55
CA VAL A 170 13.10 7.40 1.85
C VAL A 170 13.35 7.86 0.40
N GLU A 171 14.61 8.12 0.07
CA GLU A 171 15.03 8.70 -1.20
C GLU A 171 14.48 7.93 -2.41
N ASP A 172 14.54 6.60 -2.37
CA ASP A 172 14.04 5.74 -3.46
C ASP A 172 12.53 5.95 -3.74
N ILE A 173 11.72 6.22 -2.71
CA ILE A 173 10.27 6.43 -2.86
C ILE A 173 9.98 7.83 -3.36
N ASP A 174 10.66 8.80 -2.79
CA ASP A 174 10.45 10.21 -3.09
C ASP A 174 10.92 10.51 -4.54
N ASP A 175 11.99 9.85 -5.00
CA ASP A 175 12.48 9.94 -6.39
C ASP A 175 11.50 9.37 -7.42
N VAL A 176 10.83 8.24 -7.12
CA VAL A 176 9.81 7.68 -8.02
C VAL A 176 8.65 8.64 -8.21
N MET A 177 8.27 9.34 -7.16
CA MET A 177 7.24 10.36 -7.23
C MET A 177 7.66 11.52 -8.15
N ILE A 178 8.89 12.02 -8.01
CA ILE A 178 9.42 13.10 -8.85
C ILE A 178 9.44 12.70 -10.32
N GLN A 179 9.83 11.46 -10.63
CA GLN A 179 9.85 10.93 -12.00
C GLN A 179 8.44 10.72 -12.58
N SER A 180 7.46 10.38 -11.73
CA SER A 180 6.08 10.12 -12.15
C SER A 180 5.22 11.38 -12.25
N SER A 181 5.63 12.46 -11.61
CA SER A 181 4.90 13.73 -11.62
C SER A 181 5.30 14.57 -12.83
N TYR A 182 4.32 15.26 -13.42
CA TYR A 182 4.60 16.31 -14.40
C TYR A 182 5.08 17.52 -13.65
N THR A 183 6.40 17.65 -13.47
CA THR A 183 7.01 18.82 -12.83
C THR A 183 7.40 19.85 -13.87
N LEU A 184 7.00 21.08 -13.65
CA LEU A 184 7.46 22.26 -14.39
C LEU A 184 8.58 22.91 -13.56
N GLU A 185 9.79 22.85 -14.08
CA GLU A 185 10.90 23.58 -13.48
C GLU A 185 10.82 25.06 -13.89
N LEU A 186 10.52 25.92 -12.91
CA LEU A 186 10.44 27.36 -13.13
C LEU A 186 11.72 28.02 -12.64
N ASN A 187 12.41 28.70 -13.55
CA ASN A 187 13.56 29.54 -13.18
C ASN A 187 13.06 30.88 -12.71
N THR A 188 13.03 31.09 -11.40
CA THR A 188 12.55 32.36 -10.78
C THR A 188 13.59 33.45 -10.77
N GLY A 189 14.77 33.27 -11.38
CA GLY A 189 15.80 34.26 -11.44
C GLY A 189 16.37 34.66 -10.07
N VAL A 190 16.44 35.95 -9.77
CA VAL A 190 17.03 36.50 -8.53
C VAL A 190 15.97 36.75 -7.45
N GLY A 191 14.78 36.19 -7.60
CA GLY A 191 13.69 36.38 -6.64
C GLY A 191 14.03 35.80 -5.26
N THR A 192 13.63 36.51 -4.21
CA THR A 192 13.73 36.05 -2.83
C THR A 192 12.33 35.80 -2.30
N GLY A 193 12.02 34.54 -2.01
CA GLY A 193 10.73 34.14 -1.45
C GLY A 193 10.61 32.61 -1.43
N THR A 194 9.69 32.12 -0.62
CA THR A 194 9.29 30.73 -0.60
C THR A 194 7.88 30.63 -1.17
N PHE A 195 7.68 29.75 -2.15
CA PHE A 195 6.34 29.51 -2.67
C PHE A 195 5.51 28.73 -1.63
N GLU A 196 4.27 29.14 -1.46
CA GLU A 196 3.32 28.39 -0.64
C GLU A 196 2.47 27.47 -1.53
N GLN A 197 2.06 26.33 -0.96
CA GLN A 197 1.20 25.38 -1.67
C GLN A 197 -0.11 26.08 -2.10
N ARG A 198 -0.49 25.95 -3.37
CA ARG A 198 -1.64 26.63 -4.01
C ARG A 198 -1.48 28.13 -4.24
N GLU A 199 -0.29 28.66 -4.15
CA GLU A 199 -0.03 30.02 -4.58
C GLU A 199 -0.21 30.14 -6.10
N VAL A 200 -0.88 31.20 -6.52
CA VAL A 200 -1.11 31.46 -7.95
C VAL A 200 0.13 32.17 -8.52
N VAL A 201 0.83 31.50 -9.43
CA VAL A 201 1.99 32.06 -10.11
C VAL A 201 1.54 32.76 -11.40
N PHE A 202 1.90 34.02 -11.56
CA PHE A 202 1.63 34.77 -12.76
C PHE A 202 2.94 35.00 -13.53
N GLN A 203 2.92 34.77 -14.82
CA GLN A 203 3.96 35.25 -15.71
C GLN A 203 3.57 36.63 -16.22
N SER A 204 4.40 37.64 -15.98
CA SER A 204 4.21 38.93 -16.59
C SER A 204 4.94 38.93 -17.93
N ASP A 205 4.22 39.12 -19.01
CA ASP A 205 4.80 39.45 -20.30
C ASP A 205 5.19 40.95 -20.30
N ASP A 206 6.50 41.24 -20.29
CA ASP A 206 7.05 42.55 -20.51
C ASP A 206 7.17 42.85 -22.02
#